data_280d119e0316827fbd9fcf5622a5fe7d
#
_entry.id   280d119e0316827fbd9fcf5622a5fe7d
#
_cell.length_a   1.000
_cell.length_b   1.000
_cell.length_c   1.000
_cell.angle_alpha   90.00
_cell.angle_beta   90.00
_cell.angle_gamma   90.00
#
_symmetry.space_group_name_H-M   'P 1'
#
loop_
_entity.id
_entity.type
_entity.pdbx_description
1 polymer ?
#
loop_
_entity_poly.entity_id
_entity_poly.type
_entity_poly.pdbx_seq_one_letter_code
_entity_poly.pdbx_strand_id
1 'polypeptide(L)'
;IEIDLSELTMFGRDLERSGVDIVKGVKPVVAKGALNVKNGMRADMAGSGHFGQVASSITYETRDGVGWAEAEVGPVTAGRTVGDLAHIAYFGGSPAGGGTVRDPQVVLEEEAPRFEKAITDVIEGLL
;
A
#
# COMPACT_ATOMS: atom_id res chain seq x y z
N ILE A 1 -2.35 -4.29 3.90
CA ILE A 1 -2.24 -4.18 2.44
C ILE A 1 -0.76 -4.22 2.07
N GLU A 2 -0.41 -5.12 1.25
CA GLU A 2 0.96 -5.37 0.84
C GLU A 2 1.09 -5.24 -0.67
N ILE A 3 2.14 -4.56 -1.11
CA ILE A 3 2.49 -4.41 -2.52
C ILE A 3 3.79 -5.18 -2.75
N ASP A 4 3.72 -6.25 -3.51
CA ASP A 4 4.85 -7.14 -3.78
C ASP A 4 5.30 -7.01 -5.25
N LEU A 5 6.59 -6.82 -5.45
CA LEU A 5 7.23 -6.66 -6.76
C LEU A 5 8.14 -7.83 -7.14
N SER A 6 7.98 -8.99 -6.48
CA SER A 6 8.85 -10.14 -6.71
C SER A 6 8.85 -10.62 -8.17
N GLU A 7 7.73 -10.59 -8.85
CA GLU A 7 7.65 -10.96 -10.28
C GLU A 7 8.46 -10.03 -11.17
N LEU A 8 8.37 -8.72 -10.90
CA LEU A 8 9.15 -7.72 -11.63
C LEU A 8 10.64 -7.93 -11.41
N THR A 9 11.04 -8.32 -10.20
CA THR A 9 12.41 -8.63 -9.86
C THR A 9 12.92 -9.84 -10.65
N MET A 10 12.11 -10.88 -10.77
CA MET A 10 12.48 -12.06 -11.57
C MET A 10 12.72 -11.69 -13.03
N PHE A 11 11.89 -10.85 -13.59
CA PHE A 11 12.10 -10.30 -14.93
C PHE A 11 13.41 -9.52 -15.01
N GLY A 12 13.71 -8.72 -14.00
CA GLY A 12 14.95 -7.94 -13.95
C GLY A 12 16.21 -8.80 -13.92
N ARG A 13 16.17 -10.00 -13.34
CA ARG A 13 17.30 -10.93 -13.34
C ARG A 13 17.67 -11.38 -14.75
N ASP A 14 16.67 -11.58 -15.60
CA ASP A 14 16.89 -12.01 -16.99
C ASP A 14 17.57 -10.94 -17.81
N LEU A 15 17.56 -9.69 -17.34
CA LEU A 15 18.24 -8.55 -17.94
C LEU A 15 19.65 -8.30 -17.34
N GLU A 16 20.22 -9.31 -16.67
CA GLU A 16 21.57 -9.27 -16.09
C GLU A 16 21.74 -8.15 -15.06
N ARG A 17 22.71 -7.24 -15.30
CA ARG A 17 23.07 -6.16 -14.37
C ARG A 17 21.94 -5.17 -14.13
N SER A 18 20.94 -5.15 -14.99
CA SER A 18 19.81 -4.24 -14.89
C SER A 18 18.95 -4.50 -13.65
N GLY A 19 19.02 -5.72 -13.06
CA GLY A 19 18.20 -6.08 -11.91
C GLY A 19 18.38 -5.15 -10.72
N VAL A 20 19.61 -4.75 -10.41
CA VAL A 20 19.90 -3.83 -9.30
C VAL A 20 19.39 -2.42 -9.60
N ASP A 21 19.57 -1.96 -10.83
CA ASP A 21 19.13 -0.62 -11.25
C ASP A 21 17.60 -0.55 -11.30
N ILE A 22 16.94 -1.64 -11.71
CA ILE A 22 15.47 -1.73 -11.69
C ILE A 22 14.96 -1.56 -10.27
N VAL A 23 15.54 -2.27 -9.28
CA VAL A 23 15.12 -2.15 -7.88
C VAL A 23 15.31 -0.72 -7.37
N LYS A 24 16.43 -0.06 -7.70
CA LYS A 24 16.65 1.34 -7.32
C LYS A 24 15.59 2.27 -7.89
N GLY A 25 15.18 2.06 -9.14
CA GLY A 25 14.14 2.86 -9.76
C GLY A 25 12.75 2.56 -9.23
N VAL A 26 12.51 1.33 -8.79
CA VAL A 26 11.22 0.86 -8.30
C VAL A 26 10.96 1.29 -6.86
N LYS A 27 11.97 1.39 -6.00
CA LYS A 27 11.79 1.81 -4.60
C LYS A 27 10.99 3.10 -4.44
N PRO A 28 11.30 4.21 -5.15
CA PRO A 28 10.50 5.42 -5.04
C PRO A 28 9.06 5.24 -5.51
N VAL A 29 8.84 4.37 -6.50
CA VAL A 29 7.49 4.07 -7.00
C VAL A 29 6.68 3.33 -5.95
N VAL A 30 7.28 2.35 -5.28
CA VAL A 30 6.63 1.63 -4.17
C VAL A 30 6.29 2.58 -3.03
N ALA A 31 7.22 3.45 -2.65
CA ALA A 31 7.00 4.43 -1.59
C ALA A 31 5.88 5.41 -1.96
N LYS A 32 5.84 5.87 -3.19
CA LYS A 32 4.79 6.79 -3.67
C LYS A 32 3.43 6.11 -3.71
N GLY A 33 3.37 4.86 -4.19
CA GLY A 33 2.14 4.07 -4.18
C GLY A 33 1.62 3.86 -2.77
N ALA A 34 2.50 3.49 -1.84
CA ALA A 34 2.14 3.32 -0.44
C ALA A 34 1.62 4.62 0.19
N LEU A 35 2.26 5.74 -0.11
CA LEU A 35 1.82 7.06 0.36
C LEU A 35 0.41 7.38 -0.17
N ASN A 36 0.16 7.13 -1.44
CA ASN A 36 -1.15 7.39 -2.05
C ASN A 36 -2.24 6.51 -1.44
N VAL A 37 -1.96 5.22 -1.22
CA VAL A 37 -2.88 4.29 -0.56
C VAL A 37 -3.15 4.74 0.87
N LYS A 38 -2.10 5.09 1.63
CA LYS A 38 -2.24 5.61 2.98
C LYS A 38 -3.14 6.84 3.01
N ASN A 39 -2.91 7.79 2.12
CA ASN A 39 -3.69 9.02 2.07
C ASN A 39 -5.16 8.75 1.71
N GLY A 40 -5.41 7.82 0.79
CA GLY A 40 -6.77 7.41 0.44
C GLY A 40 -7.49 6.73 1.61
N MET A 41 -6.81 5.85 2.32
CA MET A 41 -7.35 5.18 3.50
C MET A 41 -7.64 6.19 4.62
N ARG A 42 -6.72 7.14 4.84
CA ARG A 42 -6.93 8.21 5.84
C ARG A 42 -8.12 9.09 5.47
N ALA A 43 -8.26 9.45 4.21
CA ALA A 43 -9.39 10.26 3.75
C ALA A 43 -10.73 9.53 3.98
N ASP A 44 -10.80 8.26 3.65
CA ASP A 44 -12.00 7.45 3.86
C ASP A 44 -12.34 7.34 5.36
N MET A 45 -11.34 7.11 6.19
CA MET A 45 -11.51 6.97 7.63
C MET A 45 -11.92 8.31 8.27
N ALA A 46 -11.29 9.41 7.85
CA ALA A 46 -11.60 10.75 8.35
C ALA A 46 -13.02 11.19 7.98
N GLY A 47 -13.57 10.68 6.88
CA GLY A 47 -14.95 10.94 6.47
C GLY A 47 -15.98 10.21 7.32
N SER A 48 -15.56 9.26 8.15
CA SER A 48 -16.47 8.54 9.04
C SER A 48 -16.81 9.38 10.26
N GLY A 49 -18.10 9.49 10.60
CA GLY A 49 -18.54 10.23 11.78
C GLY A 49 -18.11 9.62 13.11
N HIS A 50 -17.80 8.31 13.13
CA HIS A 50 -17.44 7.59 14.35
C HIS A 50 -15.96 7.24 14.44
N PHE A 51 -15.27 7.10 13.30
CA PHE A 51 -13.93 6.56 13.25
C PHE A 51 -12.89 7.54 12.70
N GLY A 52 -13.24 8.84 12.61
CA GLY A 52 -12.33 9.84 12.07
C GLY A 52 -10.98 9.89 12.81
N GLN A 53 -10.98 9.65 14.11
CA GLN A 53 -9.77 9.61 14.93
C GLN A 53 -8.82 8.46 14.56
N VAL A 54 -9.34 7.40 13.93
CA VAL A 54 -8.53 6.25 13.51
C VAL A 54 -7.64 6.61 12.32
N ALA A 55 -8.00 7.64 11.55
CA ALA A 55 -7.24 8.05 10.38
C ALA A 55 -5.76 8.29 10.69
N SER A 56 -5.45 8.89 11.84
CA SER A 56 -4.07 9.19 12.23
C SER A 56 -3.25 7.94 12.52
N SER A 57 -3.87 6.79 12.77
CA SER A 57 -3.18 5.54 13.04
C SER A 57 -2.73 4.84 11.75
N ILE A 58 -3.26 5.23 10.60
CA ILE A 58 -2.90 4.61 9.32
C ILE A 58 -1.55 5.13 8.88
N THR A 59 -0.63 4.21 8.68
CA THR A 59 0.74 4.51 8.28
C THR A 59 1.21 3.50 7.25
N TYR A 60 2.44 3.66 6.77
CA TYR A 60 3.04 2.70 5.86
C TYR A 60 4.50 2.45 6.22
N GLU A 61 4.97 1.28 5.87
CA GLU A 61 6.38 0.90 5.95
C GLU A 61 6.81 0.38 4.59
N THR A 62 8.05 0.66 4.24
CA THR A 62 8.66 0.09 3.04
C THR A 62 9.82 -0.80 3.46
N ARG A 63 9.97 -1.91 2.75
CA ARG A 63 11.09 -2.84 2.94
C ARG A 63 11.63 -3.23 1.59
N ASP A 64 12.92 -3.46 1.53
CA ASP A 64 13.57 -3.88 0.31
C ASP A 64 14.75 -4.79 0.61
N GLY A 65 15.17 -5.51 -0.41
CA GLY A 65 16.33 -6.39 -0.35
C GLY A 65 16.90 -6.60 -1.74
N VAL A 66 17.72 -7.60 -1.88
CA VAL A 66 18.30 -7.93 -3.18
C VAL A 66 17.19 -8.44 -4.09
N GLY A 67 16.87 -7.63 -5.08
CA GLY A 67 15.91 -8.02 -6.11
C GLY A 67 14.44 -7.88 -5.74
N TRP A 68 14.09 -7.19 -4.65
CA TRP A 68 12.70 -6.99 -4.28
C TRP A 68 12.48 -5.69 -3.51
N ALA A 69 11.26 -5.19 -3.57
CA ALA A 69 10.79 -4.08 -2.76
C ALA A 69 9.32 -4.29 -2.45
N GLU A 70 8.89 -3.91 -1.25
CA GLU A 70 7.50 -4.03 -0.83
C GLU A 70 7.11 -2.87 0.06
N ALA A 71 5.81 -2.66 0.20
CA ALA A 71 5.25 -1.73 1.17
C ALA A 71 4.04 -2.36 1.85
N GLU A 72 3.88 -2.05 3.12
CA GLU A 72 2.73 -2.46 3.91
C GLU A 72 2.04 -1.19 4.40
N VAL A 73 0.73 -1.08 4.16
CA VAL A 73 -0.07 0.07 4.54
C VAL A 73 -1.21 -0.39 5.43
N GLY A 74 -1.37 0.26 6.57
CA GLY A 74 -2.45 -0.10 7.47
C GLY A 74 -2.40 0.66 8.78
N PRO A 75 -3.39 0.42 9.65
CA PRO A 75 -3.41 1.03 10.98
C PRO A 75 -2.36 0.41 11.88
N VAL A 76 -1.81 1.22 12.79
CA VAL A 76 -0.97 0.71 13.87
C VAL A 76 -1.88 0.05 14.89
N THR A 77 -1.69 -1.25 15.12
CA THR A 77 -2.51 -2.06 16.03
C THR A 77 -1.66 -2.65 17.15
N ALA A 78 -1.07 -1.79 17.95
CA ALA A 78 -0.19 -2.21 19.05
C ALA A 78 -0.94 -2.25 20.40
N GLY A 79 -2.06 -2.98 20.46
CA GLY A 79 -2.87 -3.17 21.66
C GLY A 79 -3.44 -1.88 22.26
N ARG A 80 -4.75 -1.77 22.40
CA ARG A 80 -5.45 -0.63 23.01
C ARG A 80 -5.18 0.74 22.37
N THR A 81 -4.83 0.78 21.09
CA THR A 81 -4.69 2.02 20.34
C THR A 81 -5.96 2.30 19.54
N VAL A 82 -6.12 3.54 19.06
CA VAL A 82 -7.22 3.87 18.16
C VAL A 82 -7.16 3.06 16.87
N GLY A 83 -5.99 2.60 16.47
CA GLY A 83 -5.82 1.73 15.30
C GLY A 83 -6.55 0.41 15.40
N ASP A 84 -6.76 -0.09 16.62
CA ASP A 84 -7.50 -1.34 16.86
C ASP A 84 -8.96 -1.24 16.48
N LEU A 85 -9.51 -0.02 16.38
CA LEU A 85 -10.89 0.22 15.96
C LEU A 85 -11.06 0.11 14.44
N ALA A 86 -9.98 0.10 13.68
CA ALA A 86 -10.04 0.09 12.22
C ALA A 86 -10.77 -1.13 11.67
N HIS A 87 -10.58 -2.31 12.28
CA HIS A 87 -11.26 -3.52 11.86
C HIS A 87 -12.78 -3.35 11.90
N ILE A 88 -13.29 -2.75 12.97
CA ILE A 88 -14.73 -2.50 13.13
C ILE A 88 -15.20 -1.48 12.10
N ALA A 89 -14.41 -0.43 11.85
CA ALA A 89 -14.72 0.59 10.86
C ALA A 89 -14.86 0.02 9.45
N TYR A 90 -13.96 -0.90 9.07
CA TYR A 90 -13.96 -1.49 7.73
C TYR A 90 -14.98 -2.63 7.58
N PHE A 91 -15.11 -3.48 8.56
CA PHE A 91 -15.84 -4.74 8.44
C PHE A 91 -17.04 -4.87 9.37
N GLY A 92 -17.23 -3.92 10.29
CA GLY A 92 -18.31 -3.94 11.27
C GLY A 92 -18.03 -4.82 12.47
N GLY A 93 -18.81 -4.65 13.51
CA GLY A 93 -18.73 -5.44 14.75
C GLY A 93 -19.74 -6.57 14.83
N SER A 94 -20.60 -6.72 13.81
CA SER A 94 -21.66 -7.73 13.77
C SER A 94 -21.37 -8.74 12.66
N PRO A 95 -21.66 -10.03 12.86
CA PRO A 95 -21.47 -11.04 11.80
C PRO A 95 -22.27 -10.75 10.52
N ALA A 96 -23.37 -10.01 10.63
CA ALA A 96 -24.25 -9.71 9.51
C ALA A 96 -24.02 -8.33 8.90
N GLY A 97 -23.15 -7.50 9.50
CA GLY A 97 -22.97 -6.11 9.09
C GLY A 97 -21.63 -5.85 8.42
N GLY A 98 -21.62 -5.01 7.39
CA GLY A 98 -20.42 -4.42 6.87
C GLY A 98 -20.01 -3.20 7.68
N GLY A 99 -18.81 -2.68 7.44
CA GLY A 99 -18.33 -1.45 8.05
C GLY A 99 -18.91 -0.20 7.41
N THR A 100 -18.63 0.94 8.02
CA THR A 100 -19.04 2.25 7.53
C THR A 100 -17.95 2.93 6.71
N VAL A 101 -16.74 2.37 6.69
CA VAL A 101 -15.61 2.87 5.95
C VAL A 101 -15.32 1.94 4.78
N ARG A 102 -15.02 2.52 3.64
CA ARG A 102 -14.72 1.77 2.41
C ARG A 102 -13.54 0.81 2.62
N ASP A 103 -13.68 -0.41 2.11
CA ASP A 103 -12.63 -1.45 2.21
C ASP A 103 -11.31 -0.91 1.65
N PRO A 104 -10.18 -1.06 2.38
CA PRO A 104 -8.87 -0.64 1.91
C PRO A 104 -8.46 -1.26 0.57
N GLN A 105 -8.98 -2.44 0.24
CA GLN A 105 -8.73 -3.09 -1.04
C GLN A 105 -9.17 -2.23 -2.22
N VAL A 106 -10.26 -1.49 -2.06
CA VAL A 106 -10.75 -0.57 -3.10
C VAL A 106 -9.75 0.57 -3.32
N VAL A 107 -9.17 1.10 -2.24
CA VAL A 107 -8.15 2.16 -2.33
C VAL A 107 -6.93 1.63 -3.09
N LEU A 108 -6.50 0.41 -2.80
CA LEU A 108 -5.39 -0.23 -3.50
C LEU A 108 -5.70 -0.40 -4.99
N GLU A 109 -6.89 -0.86 -5.31
CA GLU A 109 -7.33 -1.05 -6.70
C GLU A 109 -7.37 0.26 -7.48
N GLU A 110 -7.77 1.35 -6.83
CA GLU A 110 -7.76 2.68 -7.45
C GLU A 110 -6.34 3.19 -7.73
N GLU A 111 -5.38 2.84 -6.90
CA GLU A 111 -3.97 3.21 -7.09
C GLU A 111 -3.26 2.33 -8.10
N ALA A 112 -3.70 1.09 -8.29
CA ALA A 112 -3.01 0.11 -9.13
C ALA A 112 -2.69 0.61 -10.54
N PRO A 113 -3.59 1.28 -11.29
CA PRO A 113 -3.25 1.76 -12.63
C PRO A 113 -2.10 2.78 -12.64
N ARG A 114 -2.07 3.68 -11.66
CA ARG A 114 -0.99 4.68 -11.54
C ARG A 114 0.32 4.01 -11.17
N PHE A 115 0.25 3.03 -10.28
CA PHE A 115 1.41 2.25 -9.85
C PHE A 115 1.99 1.46 -11.03
N GLU A 116 1.15 0.76 -11.78
CA GLU A 116 1.57 0.00 -12.96
C GLU A 116 2.23 0.88 -14.02
N LYS A 117 1.63 2.05 -14.28
CA LYS A 117 2.20 3.01 -15.22
C LYS A 117 3.58 3.48 -14.76
N ALA A 118 3.72 3.82 -13.48
CA ALA A 118 4.99 4.29 -12.94
C ALA A 118 6.07 3.20 -12.99
N ILE A 119 5.72 1.94 -12.73
CA ILE A 119 6.63 0.81 -12.87
C ILE A 119 7.06 0.64 -14.34
N THR A 120 6.11 0.70 -15.25
CA THR A 120 6.39 0.61 -16.69
C THR A 120 7.35 1.70 -17.15
N ASP A 121 7.13 2.94 -16.70
CA ASP A 121 8.00 4.06 -17.03
C ASP A 121 9.44 3.84 -16.53
N VAL A 122 9.59 3.27 -15.34
CA VAL A 122 10.93 2.93 -14.80
C VAL A 122 11.61 1.89 -15.68
N ILE A 123 10.92 0.83 -16.05
CA ILE A 123 11.48 -0.25 -16.87
C ILE A 123 11.87 0.28 -18.26
N GLU A 124 11.01 1.04 -18.89
CA GLU A 124 11.28 1.65 -20.20
C GLU A 124 12.47 2.59 -20.16
N GLY A 125 12.62 3.35 -19.08
CA GLY A 125 13.76 4.24 -18.89
C GLY A 125 15.09 3.54 -18.73
N LEU A 126 15.09 2.25 -18.35
CA LEU A 126 16.30 1.45 -18.18
C LEU A 126 16.67 0.64 -19.44
N LEU A 127 15.77 0.52 -20.37
CA LEU A 127 16.00 -0.14 -21.65
C LEU A 127 16.44 0.88 -22.70
#